data_36d1db420f2b7638876679651070983b
#
_entry.id   36d1db420f2b7638876679651070983b
#
_cell.length_a   1.000
_cell.length_b   1.000
_cell.length_c   1.000
_cell.angle_alpha   90.00
_cell.angle_beta   90.00
_cell.angle_gamma   90.00
#
_symmetry.space_group_name_H-M   'P 1'
#
loop_
_entity.id
_entity.type
_entity.pdbx_description
1 polymer ?
#
loop_
_entity_poly.entity_id
_entity_poly.type
_entity_poly.pdbx_seq_one_letter_code
_entity_poly.pdbx_strand_id
1 'polypeptide(L)'
;MGKRILVVDDEKLIVKGIRFSLEQEGMEVDCAYDGEEALEYAKACEYDLVLLDVMLPKLDGFQVCQQIREFSDMPVVMLTAKSE
;
A
#
# COMPACT_ATOMS: atom_id res chain seq x y z
N MET A 1 -14.48 -14.21 -5.02
CA MET A 1 -13.76 -13.28 -5.33
C MET A 1 -12.97 -12.71 -4.30
N GLY A 2 -11.78 -12.59 -4.44
CA GLY A 2 -10.86 -12.06 -3.48
C GLY A 2 -10.88 -10.56 -3.48
N LYS A 3 -10.44 -10.00 -2.40
CA LYS A 3 -10.23 -8.57 -2.34
C LYS A 3 -8.86 -8.25 -2.91
N ARG A 4 -8.71 -7.02 -3.37
CA ARG A 4 -7.45 -6.58 -3.95
C ARG A 4 -6.81 -5.56 -3.00
N ILE A 5 -5.57 -5.83 -2.61
CA ILE A 5 -4.85 -5.04 -1.62
C ILE A 5 -3.58 -4.49 -2.27
N LEU A 6 -3.26 -3.24 -1.99
CA LEU A 6 -1.98 -2.67 -2.39
C LEU A 6 -1.13 -2.54 -1.13
N VAL A 7 0.07 -3.10 -1.14
CA VAL A 7 0.99 -2.99 -0.01
C VAL A 7 2.14 -2.10 -0.43
N VAL A 8 2.39 -1.05 0.33
CA VAL A 8 3.41 -0.06 0.01
C VAL A 8 4.41 0.04 1.16
N ASP A 9 5.63 -0.39 0.91
CA ASP A 9 6.69 -0.34 1.91
C ASP A 9 7.99 -0.52 1.14
N ASP A 10 9.05 0.17 1.54
CA ASP A 10 10.31 0.06 0.83
C ASP A 10 11.15 -1.14 1.30
N GLU A 11 10.73 -1.83 2.34
CA GLU A 11 11.43 -3.01 2.80
C GLU A 11 10.84 -4.24 2.17
N LYS A 12 11.57 -4.82 1.23
CA LYS A 12 11.03 -5.91 0.41
C LYS A 12 10.69 -7.15 1.22
N LEU A 13 11.45 -7.41 2.29
CA LEU A 13 11.13 -8.57 3.12
C LEU A 13 9.82 -8.41 3.87
N ILE A 14 9.52 -7.19 4.31
CA ILE A 14 8.26 -6.92 4.97
C ILE A 14 7.11 -7.08 3.99
N VAL A 15 7.27 -6.51 2.80
CA VAL A 15 6.25 -6.61 1.76
C VAL A 15 5.99 -8.07 1.41
N LYS A 16 7.06 -8.85 1.28
CA LYS A 16 6.93 -10.25 0.92
C LYS A 16 6.16 -11.02 1.98
N GLY A 17 6.43 -10.75 3.25
CA GLY A 17 5.73 -11.42 4.33
C GLY A 17 4.26 -11.07 4.39
N ILE A 18 3.94 -9.78 4.22
CA ILE A 18 2.55 -9.33 4.22
C ILE A 18 1.82 -9.93 3.02
N ARG A 19 2.45 -9.90 1.86
CA ARG A 19 1.85 -10.46 0.65
C ARG A 19 1.54 -11.93 0.82
N PHE A 20 2.49 -12.68 1.37
CA PHE A 20 2.29 -14.10 1.57
C PHE A 20 1.08 -14.35 2.46
N SER A 21 1.00 -13.63 3.58
CA SER A 21 -0.12 -13.81 4.51
C SER A 21 -1.45 -13.47 3.88
N LEU A 22 -1.51 -12.39 3.12
CA LEU A 22 -2.77 -11.98 2.50
C LEU A 22 -3.18 -12.92 1.37
N GLU A 23 -2.21 -13.41 0.61
CA GLU A 23 -2.53 -14.36 -0.45
C GLU A 23 -3.03 -15.67 0.10
N GLN A 24 -2.58 -16.06 1.30
CA GLN A 24 -3.09 -17.23 1.97
C GLN A 24 -4.59 -17.10 2.28
N GLU A 25 -5.06 -15.86 2.44
CA GLU A 25 -6.46 -15.61 2.72
C GLU A 25 -7.28 -15.43 1.43
N GLY A 26 -6.68 -15.67 0.29
CA GLY A 26 -7.39 -15.56 -0.98
C GLY A 26 -7.44 -14.18 -1.57
N MET A 27 -6.62 -13.26 -1.08
CA MET A 27 -6.62 -11.90 -1.60
C MET A 27 -5.60 -11.75 -2.72
N GLU A 28 -5.85 -10.78 -3.61
CA GLU A 28 -4.89 -10.43 -4.63
C GLU A 28 -4.07 -9.27 -4.11
N VAL A 29 -2.77 -9.34 -4.24
CA VAL A 29 -1.89 -8.34 -3.65
C VAL A 29 -0.95 -7.78 -4.70
N ASP A 30 -0.93 -6.45 -4.81
CA ASP A 30 0.06 -5.75 -5.61
C ASP A 30 1.01 -5.06 -4.62
N CYS A 31 2.24 -4.87 -5.02
CA CYS A 31 3.25 -4.31 -4.14
C CYS A 31 3.90 -3.10 -4.79
N ALA A 32 4.08 -2.06 -4.00
CA ALA A 32 4.81 -0.88 -4.43
C ALA A 32 5.90 -0.60 -3.41
N TYR A 33 7.02 -0.08 -3.85
CA TYR A 33 8.17 0.09 -2.99
C TYR A 33 8.54 1.54 -2.72
N ASP A 34 7.81 2.46 -3.32
CA ASP A 34 7.93 3.88 -3.00
C ASP A 34 6.62 4.58 -3.31
N GLY A 35 6.54 5.86 -2.94
CA GLY A 35 5.28 6.60 -3.06
C GLY A 35 4.84 6.83 -4.48
N GLU A 36 5.79 7.05 -5.39
CA GLU A 36 5.43 7.28 -6.79
C GLU A 36 4.84 6.04 -7.41
N GLU A 37 5.44 4.89 -7.13
CA GLU A 37 4.95 3.62 -7.61
C GLU A 37 3.57 3.34 -7.05
N ALA A 38 3.37 3.65 -5.78
CA ALA A 38 2.07 3.47 -5.14
C ALA A 38 0.99 4.27 -5.84
N LEU A 39 1.31 5.51 -6.20
CA LEU A 39 0.33 6.35 -6.88
C LEU A 39 -0.01 5.81 -8.26
N GLU A 40 0.98 5.29 -8.96
CA GLU A 40 0.72 4.70 -10.27
C GLU A 40 -0.23 3.51 -10.16
N TYR A 41 0.01 2.64 -9.20
CA TYR A 41 -0.90 1.52 -8.98
C TYR A 41 -2.30 1.99 -8.59
N ALA A 42 -2.37 2.96 -7.69
CA ALA A 42 -3.67 3.43 -7.21
C ALA A 42 -4.49 4.09 -8.30
N LYS A 43 -3.83 4.74 -9.26
CA LYS A 43 -4.54 5.34 -10.38
C LYS A 43 -5.01 4.29 -11.38
N ALA A 44 -4.27 3.21 -11.51
CA ALA A 44 -4.59 2.17 -12.48
C ALA A 44 -5.69 1.23 -11.99
N CYS A 45 -5.79 1.03 -10.67
CA CYS A 45 -6.73 0.09 -10.11
C CYS A 45 -7.39 0.65 -8.88
N GLU A 46 -8.61 0.18 -8.61
CA GLU A 46 -9.28 0.53 -7.37
C GLU A 46 -9.02 -0.60 -6.41
N TYR A 47 -8.41 -0.33 -5.29
CA TYR A 47 -8.10 -1.36 -4.30
C TYR A 47 -9.12 -1.35 -3.18
N ASP A 48 -9.35 -2.53 -2.61
CA ASP A 48 -10.23 -2.63 -1.44
C ASP A 48 -9.53 -2.07 -0.20
N LEU A 49 -8.21 -2.06 -0.20
CA LEU A 49 -7.45 -1.55 0.91
C LEU A 49 -6.02 -1.25 0.45
N VAL A 50 -5.45 -0.17 0.95
CA VAL A 50 -4.04 0.15 0.73
C VAL A 50 -3.35 0.14 2.09
N LEU A 51 -2.33 -0.69 2.24
CA LEU A 51 -1.50 -0.71 3.44
C LEU A 51 -0.26 0.09 3.11
N LEU A 52 -0.07 1.21 3.82
CA LEU A 52 0.88 2.22 3.41
C LEU A 52 1.84 2.54 4.53
N ASP A 53 3.12 2.33 4.31
CA ASP A 53 4.14 2.70 5.26
C ASP A 53 4.26 4.22 5.30
N VAL A 54 4.36 4.76 6.50
CA VAL A 54 4.50 6.20 6.66
C VAL A 54 5.86 6.69 6.19
N MET A 55 6.90 5.90 6.43
CA MET A 55 8.27 6.33 6.11
C MET A 55 8.73 5.73 4.81
N LEU A 56 8.40 6.42 3.72
CA LEU A 56 8.78 5.99 2.39
C LEU A 56 9.80 6.93 1.80
N PRO A 57 10.64 6.44 0.90
CA PRO A 57 11.49 7.34 0.13
C PRO A 57 10.66 8.14 -0.86
N LYS A 58 11.14 9.24 -1.31
CA LYS A 58 10.51 10.12 -2.30
C LYS A 58 9.31 10.84 -1.74
N LEU A 59 8.19 10.15 -1.56
CA LEU A 59 7.00 10.74 -0.99
C LEU A 59 6.67 9.96 0.26
N ASP A 60 6.47 10.64 1.39
CA ASP A 60 6.11 9.93 2.60
C ASP A 60 4.65 9.46 2.53
N GLY A 61 4.28 8.60 3.47
CA GLY A 61 2.96 7.98 3.46
C GLY A 61 1.82 8.97 3.52
N PHE A 62 2.01 10.08 4.26
CA PHE A 62 0.94 11.08 4.37
C PHE A 62 0.71 11.78 3.04
N GLN A 63 1.77 12.07 2.31
CA GLN A 63 1.65 12.69 1.00
C GLN A 63 0.97 11.75 0.01
N VAL A 64 1.32 10.47 0.05
CA VAL A 64 0.71 9.48 -0.83
C VAL A 64 -0.78 9.38 -0.54
N CYS A 65 -1.15 9.28 0.73
CA CYS A 65 -2.54 9.19 1.12
C CYS A 65 -3.32 10.41 0.65
N GLN A 66 -2.75 11.61 0.83
CA GLN A 66 -3.40 12.83 0.43
C GLN A 66 -3.65 12.85 -1.06
N GLN A 67 -2.67 12.42 -1.85
CA GLN A 67 -2.84 12.40 -3.30
C GLN A 67 -3.84 11.35 -3.75
N ILE A 68 -3.89 10.20 -3.07
CA ILE A 68 -4.89 9.19 -3.38
C ILE A 68 -6.28 9.76 -3.17
N ARG A 69 -6.48 10.54 -2.10
CA ARG A 69 -7.78 11.10 -1.79
C ARG A 69 -8.27 12.07 -2.85
N GLU A 70 -7.38 12.58 -3.69
CA GLU A 70 -7.79 13.49 -4.76
C GLU A 70 -8.56 12.76 -5.86
N PHE A 71 -8.37 11.46 -6.00
CA PHE A 71 -9.03 10.73 -7.08
C PHE A 71 -9.78 9.48 -6.61
N SER A 72 -9.71 9.13 -5.35
CA SER A 72 -10.37 7.91 -4.88
C SER A 72 -10.65 7.97 -3.40
N ASP A 73 -11.68 7.23 -2.99
CA ASP A 73 -12.04 7.09 -1.58
C ASP A 73 -11.60 5.73 -1.04
N MET A 74 -10.73 5.02 -1.75
CA MET A 74 -10.34 3.70 -1.30
C MET A 74 -9.73 3.75 0.10
N PRO A 75 -9.99 2.75 0.95
CA PRO A 75 -9.46 2.78 2.31
C PRO A 75 -7.94 2.69 2.33
N VAL A 76 -7.32 3.50 3.18
CA VAL A 76 -5.88 3.49 3.35
C VAL A 76 -5.58 3.33 4.84
N VAL A 77 -4.80 2.33 5.18
CA VAL A 77 -4.34 2.12 6.55
C VAL A 77 -2.85 2.40 6.58
N MET A 78 -2.44 3.31 7.44
CA MET A 78 -1.03 3.64 7.55
C MET A 78 -0.36 2.75 8.55
N LEU A 79 0.80 2.25 8.19
CA LEU A 79 1.59 1.42 9.07
C LEU A 79 2.68 2.28 9.68
N THR A 80 2.83 2.22 11.00
CA THR A 80 3.88 3.01 11.63
C THR A 80 5.18 2.26 11.49
N ALA A 81 6.20 3.02 11.29
CA ALA A 81 7.49 2.45 11.07
C ALA A 81 8.02 1.77 12.27
N LYS A 82 7.72 2.13 13.47
CA LYS A 82 8.21 1.52 14.53
C LYS A 82 7.75 1.94 15.75
N SER A 83 7.81 1.22 16.48
CA SER A 83 7.35 1.49 17.71
C SER A 83 8.33 2.08 18.54
N GLU A 84 8.40 2.52 19.04
CA GLU A 84 9.30 2.97 19.80
C GLU A 84 9.21 3.10 20.61
#